data_4b6833537faa6029c368f2c8857da034
#
_entry.id   4b6833537faa6029c368f2c8857da034
#
_cell.length_a   1.000
_cell.length_b   1.000
_cell.length_c   1.000
_cell.angle_alpha   90.00
_cell.angle_beta   90.00
_cell.angle_gamma   90.00
#
_symmetry.space_group_name_H-M   'P 1'
#
loop_
_entity.id
_entity.type
_entity.pdbx_description
1 polymer ?
#
loop_
_entity_poly.entity_id
_entity_poly.type
_entity_poly.pdbx_seq_one_letter_code
_entity_poly.pdbx_strand_id
1 'polypeptide(L)'
;IVWAEIPYISEHMPNGRENTISQMKELIVQNYNHPSIVTWGISNEITISTKDNKDMLDNHRELNDLCHKMDSIRPTTLACYAVCGPFNKVAHLSDLVSWNLYLGWYVPGLFLNDWWISFFHSVYPNRCLGYSEYGCEGMPNLHSSRPRRGDHTEEYQSLYHEFMLKCFERHPYMWSTHVWNMFDFAADKRKEGGTQGRNTKGLVTYDRKIKKDAFYLYKAYWTEKPFVHICSKRFQKRPGDTTTIKVYATGIEKAELWMDGKRIQEQKMTYCFLFEGIKLTQNHQITIYGYCGDE
;
A
#
# COMPACT_ATOMS: atom_id res chain seq x y z
N ILE A 1 13.47 -3.37 -6.90
CA ILE A 1 13.79 -3.39 -5.46
C ILE A 1 12.92 -4.48 -4.81
N VAL A 2 13.57 -5.44 -4.16
CA VAL A 2 12.91 -6.60 -3.54
C VAL A 2 13.35 -6.70 -2.07
N TRP A 3 12.37 -6.82 -1.19
CA TRP A 3 12.52 -7.33 0.16
C TRP A 3 12.25 -8.84 0.11
N ALA A 4 13.24 -9.67 0.35
CA ALA A 4 13.09 -11.13 0.37
C ALA A 4 12.99 -11.62 1.82
N GLU A 5 11.92 -12.35 2.14
CA GLU A 5 11.54 -12.72 3.50
C GLU A 5 11.25 -14.21 3.62
N ILE A 6 11.64 -14.81 4.76
CA ILE A 6 11.25 -16.18 5.10
C ILE A 6 9.81 -16.24 5.63
N PRO A 7 9.11 -17.39 5.50
CA PRO A 7 7.74 -17.52 5.98
C PRO A 7 7.65 -17.77 7.51
N TYR A 8 8.37 -16.98 8.30
CA TYR A 8 8.28 -16.95 9.76
C TYR A 8 7.26 -15.90 10.17
N ILE A 9 6.00 -16.31 10.35
CA ILE A 9 4.83 -15.42 10.39
C ILE A 9 3.93 -15.74 11.59
N SER A 10 3.42 -14.69 12.21
CA SER A 10 2.35 -14.65 13.22
C SER A 10 2.62 -15.35 14.54
N GLU A 11 3.34 -16.46 14.58
CA GLU A 11 3.58 -17.25 15.78
C GLU A 11 5.01 -17.77 15.86
N HIS A 12 5.60 -17.68 17.04
CA HIS A 12 6.87 -18.32 17.32
C HIS A 12 6.64 -19.74 17.89
N MET A 13 7.18 -20.72 17.17
CA MET A 13 7.19 -22.13 17.61
C MET A 13 8.60 -22.49 18.06
N PRO A 14 8.84 -22.83 19.34
CA PRO A 14 10.17 -23.19 19.83
C PRO A 14 10.83 -24.33 19.03
N ASN A 15 10.04 -25.31 18.61
CA ASN A 15 10.49 -26.41 17.75
C ASN A 15 10.76 -25.99 16.28
N GLY A 16 10.41 -24.76 15.91
CA GLY A 16 10.57 -24.23 14.55
C GLY A 16 11.88 -23.48 14.30
N ARG A 17 12.72 -23.27 15.32
CA ARG A 17 13.95 -22.46 15.17
C ARG A 17 14.90 -23.01 14.12
N GLU A 18 15.23 -24.29 14.17
CA GLU A 18 16.09 -24.92 13.16
C GLU A 18 15.54 -24.78 11.75
N ASN A 19 14.22 -24.87 11.60
CA ASN A 19 13.55 -24.67 10.32
C ASN A 19 13.68 -23.23 9.84
N THR A 20 13.49 -22.21 10.69
CA THR A 20 13.64 -20.81 10.29
C THR A 20 15.08 -20.50 9.88
N ILE A 21 16.06 -21.06 10.57
CA ILE A 21 17.48 -20.94 10.23
C ILE A 21 17.78 -21.61 8.87
N SER A 22 17.26 -22.82 8.64
CA SER A 22 17.41 -23.51 7.36
C SER A 22 16.82 -22.71 6.20
N GLN A 23 15.59 -22.22 6.36
CA GLN A 23 14.92 -21.40 5.36
C GLN A 23 15.67 -20.11 5.05
N MET A 24 16.22 -19.43 6.06
CA MET A 24 17.02 -18.22 5.84
C MET A 24 18.31 -18.53 5.07
N LYS A 25 18.99 -19.61 5.40
CA LYS A 25 20.18 -20.05 4.64
C LYS A 25 19.83 -20.34 3.18
N GLU A 26 18.75 -21.08 2.93
CA GLU A 26 18.29 -21.39 1.57
C GLU A 26 17.94 -20.13 0.81
N LEU A 27 17.17 -19.23 1.41
CA LEU A 27 16.77 -17.97 0.80
C LEU A 27 17.99 -17.16 0.35
N ILE A 28 19.00 -16.99 1.23
CA ILE A 28 20.20 -16.23 0.93
C ILE A 28 21.03 -16.94 -0.15
N VAL A 29 21.31 -18.23 0.00
CA VAL A 29 22.15 -18.99 -0.96
C VAL A 29 21.55 -18.97 -2.36
N GLN A 30 20.24 -19.20 -2.47
CA GLN A 30 19.56 -19.25 -3.76
C GLN A 30 19.47 -17.88 -4.45
N ASN A 31 19.43 -16.81 -3.67
CA ASN A 31 19.11 -15.47 -4.19
C ASN A 31 20.24 -14.45 -4.01
N TYR A 32 21.41 -14.84 -3.53
CA TYR A 32 22.52 -13.94 -3.22
C TYR A 32 22.91 -13.03 -4.40
N ASN A 33 22.94 -13.59 -5.60
CA ASN A 33 23.34 -12.90 -6.83
C ASN A 33 22.22 -12.10 -7.50
N HIS A 34 21.05 -11.96 -6.88
CA HIS A 34 19.97 -11.11 -7.39
C HIS A 34 20.14 -9.66 -6.92
N PRO A 35 20.57 -8.73 -7.80
CA PRO A 35 20.86 -7.34 -7.42
C PRO A 35 19.60 -6.56 -7.03
N SER A 36 18.41 -7.04 -7.41
CA SER A 36 17.15 -6.42 -7.04
C SER A 36 16.81 -6.58 -5.55
N ILE A 37 17.38 -7.60 -4.88
CA ILE A 37 17.17 -7.80 -3.44
C ILE A 37 18.04 -6.80 -2.68
N VAL A 38 17.39 -5.99 -1.86
CA VAL A 38 18.04 -4.93 -1.08
C VAL A 38 18.05 -5.21 0.42
N THR A 39 17.20 -6.12 0.90
CA THR A 39 17.11 -6.48 2.32
C THR A 39 16.60 -7.90 2.52
N TRP A 40 17.02 -8.52 3.61
CA TRP A 40 16.55 -9.83 4.06
C TRP A 40 15.51 -9.64 5.17
N GLY A 41 14.31 -10.21 4.96
CA GLY A 41 13.22 -10.20 5.92
C GLY A 41 13.31 -11.36 6.90
N ILE A 42 13.32 -11.04 8.20
CA ILE A 42 13.46 -12.03 9.26
C ILE A 42 12.12 -12.66 9.63
N SER A 43 11.07 -11.83 9.79
CA SER A 43 9.75 -12.30 10.22
C SER A 43 8.66 -11.31 9.89
N ASN A 44 7.41 -11.80 9.91
CA ASN A 44 6.19 -10.99 9.75
C ASN A 44 5.23 -11.19 10.93
N GLU A 45 4.86 -10.10 11.59
CA GLU A 45 3.81 -10.01 12.63
C GLU A 45 3.91 -11.07 13.74
N ILE A 46 5.11 -11.47 14.10
CA ILE A 46 5.35 -12.59 15.03
C ILE A 46 4.70 -12.37 16.41
N THR A 47 4.46 -11.12 16.78
CA THR A 47 3.85 -10.76 18.06
C THR A 47 2.31 -10.80 18.05
N ILE A 48 1.69 -11.21 16.94
CA ILE A 48 0.22 -11.35 16.86
C ILE A 48 -0.28 -12.46 17.77
N SER A 49 0.42 -13.59 17.79
CA SER A 49 0.07 -14.77 18.60
C SER A 49 1.09 -15.10 19.68
N THR A 50 2.27 -14.49 19.62
CA THR A 50 3.36 -14.75 20.57
C THR A 50 3.71 -13.49 21.35
N LYS A 51 3.58 -13.53 22.67
CA LYS A 51 4.09 -12.45 23.53
C LYS A 51 5.62 -12.47 23.51
N ASP A 52 6.24 -11.31 23.78
CA ASP A 52 7.69 -11.23 23.98
C ASP A 52 8.17 -12.28 24.98
N ASN A 53 9.02 -13.18 24.51
CA ASN A 53 9.69 -14.15 25.33
C ASN A 53 11.14 -14.31 24.88
N LYS A 54 11.95 -14.88 25.74
CA LYS A 54 13.40 -14.98 25.51
C LYS A 54 13.71 -15.81 24.25
N ASP A 55 13.04 -16.94 24.05
CA ASP A 55 13.33 -17.85 22.95
C ASP A 55 13.01 -17.22 21.58
N MET A 56 11.86 -16.53 21.48
CA MET A 56 11.51 -15.76 20.28
C MET A 56 12.52 -14.66 19.97
N LEU A 57 12.94 -13.89 20.98
CA LEU A 57 13.91 -12.81 20.80
C LEU A 57 15.30 -13.35 20.44
N ASP A 58 15.70 -14.49 21.02
CA ASP A 58 16.96 -15.15 20.69
C ASP A 58 16.95 -15.69 19.26
N ASN A 59 15.84 -16.27 18.81
CA ASN A 59 15.69 -16.71 17.41
C ASN A 59 15.82 -15.54 16.41
N HIS A 60 15.23 -14.39 16.72
CA HIS A 60 15.37 -13.19 15.86
C HIS A 60 16.82 -12.69 15.83
N ARG A 61 17.53 -12.68 16.96
CA ARG A 61 18.96 -12.32 17.00
C ARG A 61 19.79 -13.28 16.17
N GLU A 62 19.56 -14.58 16.35
CA GLU A 62 20.27 -15.62 15.60
C GLU A 62 20.05 -15.49 14.10
N LEU A 63 18.82 -15.22 13.65
CA LEU A 63 18.50 -14.98 12.24
C LEU A 63 19.17 -13.71 11.72
N ASN A 64 19.17 -12.62 12.50
CA ASN A 64 19.87 -11.39 12.16
C ASN A 64 21.37 -11.61 11.99
N ASP A 65 22.02 -12.26 12.97
CA ASP A 65 23.44 -12.58 12.94
C ASP A 65 23.80 -13.51 11.79
N LEU A 66 22.92 -14.48 11.48
CA LEU A 66 23.07 -15.37 10.33
C LEU A 66 23.05 -14.60 9.01
N CYS A 67 22.12 -13.68 8.84
CA CYS A 67 22.06 -12.84 7.64
C CYS A 67 23.38 -12.09 7.45
N HIS A 68 23.88 -11.40 8.46
CA HIS A 68 25.13 -10.64 8.39
C HIS A 68 26.36 -11.53 8.18
N LYS A 69 26.36 -12.75 8.73
CA LYS A 69 27.43 -13.72 8.48
C LYS A 69 27.47 -14.21 7.05
N MET A 70 26.31 -14.36 6.41
CA MET A 70 26.20 -14.86 5.03
C MET A 70 26.23 -13.75 3.98
N ASP A 71 25.75 -12.56 4.33
CA ASP A 71 25.73 -11.38 3.48
C ASP A 71 26.02 -10.13 4.32
N SER A 72 27.25 -9.65 4.25
CA SER A 72 27.70 -8.49 5.01
C SER A 72 27.28 -7.14 4.41
N ILE A 73 26.57 -7.15 3.28
CA ILE A 73 26.22 -5.93 2.53
C ILE A 73 24.76 -5.54 2.74
N ARG A 74 23.84 -6.51 2.60
CA ARG A 74 22.41 -6.23 2.67
C ARG A 74 21.94 -6.15 4.13
N PRO A 75 21.20 -5.08 4.50
CA PRO A 75 20.62 -4.96 5.82
C PRO A 75 19.48 -5.97 6.02
N THR A 76 19.14 -6.19 7.27
CA THR A 76 17.98 -6.98 7.69
C THR A 76 16.81 -6.08 8.04
N THR A 77 15.61 -6.63 7.92
CA THR A 77 14.36 -5.99 8.36
C THR A 77 13.36 -7.03 8.86
N LEU A 78 12.30 -6.57 9.47
CA LEU A 78 11.14 -7.38 9.83
C LEU A 78 9.86 -6.54 9.78
N ALA A 79 8.74 -7.19 9.54
CA ALA A 79 7.43 -6.56 9.52
C ALA A 79 6.79 -6.63 10.92
N CYS A 80 6.76 -5.50 11.61
CA CYS A 80 6.18 -5.41 12.95
C CYS A 80 4.66 -5.37 12.90
N TYR A 81 4.02 -6.11 13.78
CA TYR A 81 2.58 -6.01 14.01
C TYR A 81 2.23 -4.66 14.66
N ALA A 82 1.24 -3.97 14.11
CA ALA A 82 0.84 -2.63 14.56
C ALA A 82 0.62 -2.50 16.07
N VAL A 83 -0.03 -3.50 16.69
CA VAL A 83 -0.45 -3.45 18.10
C VAL A 83 0.68 -3.76 19.07
N CYS A 84 1.84 -4.29 18.62
CA CYS A 84 2.96 -4.53 19.53
C CYS A 84 3.56 -3.24 20.09
N GLY A 85 3.35 -2.12 19.39
CA GLY A 85 3.80 -0.80 19.82
C GLY A 85 5.30 -0.53 19.58
N PRO A 86 5.71 0.75 19.54
CA PRO A 86 7.05 1.17 19.15
C PRO A 86 8.14 0.79 20.14
N PHE A 87 7.78 0.44 21.37
CA PHE A 87 8.71 0.05 22.44
C PHE A 87 8.93 -1.46 22.55
N ASN A 88 8.28 -2.24 21.67
CA ASN A 88 8.42 -3.68 21.65
C ASN A 88 9.85 -4.06 21.23
N LYS A 89 10.46 -5.01 21.95
CA LYS A 89 11.86 -5.41 21.71
C LYS A 89 12.10 -5.97 20.32
N VAL A 90 11.11 -6.67 19.75
CA VAL A 90 11.21 -7.23 18.38
C VAL A 90 11.49 -6.14 17.36
N ALA A 91 10.85 -4.98 17.47
CA ALA A 91 11.03 -3.86 16.54
C ALA A 91 12.48 -3.32 16.46
N HIS A 92 13.35 -3.73 17.40
CA HIS A 92 14.70 -3.22 17.52
C HIS A 92 15.78 -4.29 17.30
N LEU A 93 15.41 -5.45 16.72
CA LEU A 93 16.34 -6.56 16.51
C LEU A 93 16.98 -6.61 15.11
N SER A 94 16.41 -5.92 14.14
CA SER A 94 16.92 -5.80 12.77
C SER A 94 17.54 -4.44 12.52
N ASP A 95 18.29 -4.29 11.43
CA ASP A 95 18.91 -3.01 11.05
C ASP A 95 17.85 -1.95 10.72
N LEU A 96 16.87 -2.31 9.89
CA LEU A 96 15.76 -1.47 9.51
C LEU A 96 14.51 -1.90 10.29
N VAL A 97 13.61 -0.98 10.56
CA VAL A 97 12.33 -1.28 11.21
C VAL A 97 11.19 -0.97 10.23
N SER A 98 10.24 -1.89 10.12
CA SER A 98 9.08 -1.72 9.26
C SER A 98 7.80 -2.16 9.94
N TRP A 99 6.70 -1.52 9.60
CA TRP A 99 5.43 -1.68 10.30
C TRP A 99 4.30 -2.03 9.33
N ASN A 100 3.50 -3.03 9.71
CA ASN A 100 2.21 -3.31 9.09
C ASN A 100 1.17 -2.38 9.73
N LEU A 101 0.86 -1.27 9.10
CA LEU A 101 -0.04 -0.26 9.64
C LEU A 101 -1.20 0.03 8.70
N TYR A 102 -2.40 -0.13 9.23
CA TYR A 102 -3.65 0.05 8.50
C TYR A 102 -4.53 1.14 9.16
N LEU A 103 -3.87 2.24 9.58
CA LEU A 103 -4.56 3.41 10.14
C LEU A 103 -5.39 4.09 9.05
N GLY A 104 -6.65 4.35 9.35
CA GLY A 104 -7.65 4.77 8.36
C GLY A 104 -8.44 3.61 7.75
N TRP A 105 -8.06 2.35 8.04
CA TRP A 105 -8.83 1.18 7.65
C TRP A 105 -9.30 0.39 8.88
N TYR A 106 -8.43 -0.37 9.55
CA TYR A 106 -8.81 -1.09 10.78
C TYR A 106 -8.99 -0.13 11.97
N VAL A 107 -8.16 0.89 12.06
CA VAL A 107 -8.27 1.95 13.07
C VAL A 107 -8.77 3.22 12.38
N PRO A 108 -9.78 3.94 12.92
CA PRO A 108 -10.26 5.18 12.32
C PRO A 108 -9.20 6.30 12.39
N GLY A 109 -9.15 7.14 11.36
CA GLY A 109 -8.27 8.31 11.29
C GLY A 109 -7.06 8.12 10.38
N LEU A 110 -7.16 8.55 9.12
CA LEU A 110 -6.04 8.57 8.16
C LEU A 110 -4.88 9.43 8.68
N PHE A 111 -5.17 10.57 9.33
CA PHE A 111 -4.18 11.49 9.88
C PHE A 111 -3.25 10.84 10.93
N LEU A 112 -3.67 9.73 11.53
CA LEU A 112 -2.84 8.99 12.48
C LEU A 112 -1.57 8.42 11.85
N ASN A 113 -1.52 8.27 10.51
CA ASN A 113 -0.30 7.87 9.84
C ASN A 113 0.78 8.95 9.95
N ASP A 114 0.46 10.21 9.69
CA ASP A 114 1.38 11.34 9.88
C ASP A 114 1.89 11.43 11.31
N TRP A 115 0.96 11.30 12.26
CA TRP A 115 1.29 11.34 13.69
C TRP A 115 2.23 10.18 14.08
N TRP A 116 1.91 8.95 13.67
CA TRP A 116 2.70 7.76 13.98
C TRP A 116 4.13 7.86 13.43
N ILE A 117 4.27 8.22 12.17
CA ILE A 117 5.57 8.35 11.51
C ILE A 117 6.43 9.40 12.22
N SER A 118 5.84 10.59 12.47
CA SER A 118 6.51 11.68 13.19
C SER A 118 6.87 11.30 14.62
N PHE A 119 5.97 10.65 15.34
CA PHE A 119 6.18 10.17 16.71
C PHE A 119 7.31 9.15 16.76
N PHE A 120 7.27 8.10 15.93
CA PHE A 120 8.31 7.08 15.93
C PHE A 120 9.68 7.67 15.61
N HIS A 121 9.77 8.53 14.61
CA HIS A 121 11.02 9.19 14.24
C HIS A 121 11.54 10.11 15.34
N SER A 122 10.68 10.82 16.05
CA SER A 122 11.10 11.68 17.16
C SER A 122 11.64 10.90 18.36
N VAL A 123 11.10 9.70 18.63
CA VAL A 123 11.57 8.82 19.71
C VAL A 123 12.83 8.06 19.32
N TYR A 124 12.92 7.65 18.05
CA TYR A 124 14.02 6.85 17.50
C TYR A 124 14.61 7.48 16.23
N PRO A 125 15.26 8.66 16.33
CA PRO A 125 15.71 9.42 15.16
C PRO A 125 16.79 8.69 14.33
N ASN A 126 17.50 7.74 14.93
CA ASN A 126 18.55 6.97 14.27
C ASN A 126 18.06 5.62 13.70
N ARG A 127 16.75 5.33 13.79
CA ARG A 127 16.16 4.12 13.21
C ARG A 127 15.60 4.41 11.83
N CYS A 128 16.02 3.65 10.83
CA CYS A 128 15.44 3.71 9.50
C CYS A 128 14.04 3.09 9.52
N LEU A 129 13.03 3.95 9.47
CA LEU A 129 11.61 3.58 9.54
C LEU A 129 11.04 3.29 8.16
N GLY A 130 10.25 2.23 8.03
CA GLY A 130 9.47 1.90 6.83
C GLY A 130 8.06 1.40 7.15
N TYR A 131 7.21 1.38 6.12
CA TYR A 131 5.94 0.67 6.14
C TYR A 131 6.07 -0.60 5.31
N SER A 132 6.01 -1.76 5.98
CA SER A 132 6.00 -3.07 5.33
C SER A 132 4.65 -3.41 4.72
N GLU A 133 3.57 -2.89 5.32
CA GLU A 133 2.23 -3.00 4.76
C GLU A 133 1.38 -1.77 5.09
N TYR A 134 0.64 -1.29 4.11
CA TYR A 134 -0.48 -0.36 4.26
C TYR A 134 -1.47 -0.58 3.11
N GLY A 135 -2.73 -0.29 3.35
CA GLY A 135 -3.77 -0.45 2.33
C GLY A 135 -5.17 -0.52 2.94
N CYS A 136 -6.15 -0.52 2.08
CA CYS A 136 -7.54 -0.77 2.46
C CYS A 136 -8.27 -1.55 1.38
N GLU A 137 -9.38 -2.17 1.73
CA GLU A 137 -10.15 -2.93 0.78
C GLU A 137 -10.92 -2.03 -0.17
N GLY A 138 -11.05 -2.48 -1.43
CA GLY A 138 -11.85 -1.83 -2.45
C GLY A 138 -12.39 -2.86 -3.43
N MET A 139 -13.69 -2.80 -3.70
CA MET A 139 -14.39 -3.69 -4.62
C MET A 139 -14.87 -2.90 -5.85
N PRO A 140 -14.55 -3.36 -7.08
CA PRO A 140 -14.89 -2.62 -8.30
C PRO A 140 -16.38 -2.47 -8.59
N ASN A 141 -17.23 -3.20 -7.87
CA ASN A 141 -18.68 -3.16 -7.97
C ASN A 141 -19.37 -2.40 -6.82
N LEU A 142 -18.60 -1.91 -5.85
CA LEU A 142 -19.13 -1.09 -4.76
C LEU A 142 -18.69 0.36 -4.95
N HIS A 143 -19.65 1.27 -4.92
CA HIS A 143 -19.42 2.68 -5.19
C HIS A 143 -20.15 3.58 -4.21
N SER A 144 -19.58 4.75 -3.94
CA SER A 144 -20.18 5.78 -3.10
C SER A 144 -19.79 7.18 -3.56
N SER A 145 -20.76 8.09 -3.61
CA SER A 145 -20.49 9.53 -3.77
C SER A 145 -19.94 10.19 -2.49
N ARG A 146 -20.01 9.47 -1.35
CA ARG A 146 -19.50 9.87 -0.04
C ARG A 146 -18.77 8.71 0.60
N PRO A 147 -17.59 8.34 0.08
CA PRO A 147 -16.87 7.16 0.54
C PRO A 147 -16.47 7.28 2.01
N ARG A 148 -16.59 6.18 2.75
CA ARG A 148 -16.31 6.11 4.18
C ARG A 148 -15.48 4.88 4.51
N ARG A 149 -14.71 4.98 5.58
CA ARG A 149 -13.99 3.84 6.13
C ARG A 149 -14.93 2.64 6.36
N GLY A 150 -14.53 1.48 5.82
CA GLY A 150 -15.27 0.23 5.97
C GLY A 150 -16.43 0.02 4.99
N ASP A 151 -16.64 0.91 4.02
CA ASP A 151 -17.66 0.73 2.97
C ASP A 151 -17.21 -0.13 1.80
N HIS A 152 -15.93 -0.52 1.76
CA HIS A 152 -15.30 -1.32 0.72
C HIS A 152 -15.44 -0.77 -0.70
N THR A 153 -15.77 0.51 -0.86
CA THR A 153 -15.90 1.13 -2.17
C THR A 153 -14.55 1.38 -2.82
N GLU A 154 -14.53 1.34 -4.15
CA GLU A 154 -13.34 1.68 -4.93
C GLU A 154 -12.91 3.14 -4.69
N GLU A 155 -13.88 4.03 -4.46
CA GLU A 155 -13.64 5.43 -4.14
C GLU A 155 -12.95 5.62 -2.80
N TYR A 156 -13.28 4.81 -1.77
CA TYR A 156 -12.57 4.88 -0.49
C TYR A 156 -11.15 4.34 -0.61
N GLN A 157 -10.95 3.27 -1.37
CA GLN A 157 -9.60 2.75 -1.64
C GLN A 157 -8.73 3.83 -2.30
N SER A 158 -9.25 4.52 -3.30
CA SER A 158 -8.56 5.63 -3.97
C SER A 158 -8.21 6.76 -3.00
N LEU A 159 -9.17 7.21 -2.19
CA LEU A 159 -8.99 8.27 -1.20
C LEU A 159 -7.91 7.89 -0.17
N TYR A 160 -7.93 6.65 0.31
CA TYR A 160 -6.95 6.13 1.26
C TYR A 160 -5.53 6.22 0.67
N HIS A 161 -5.34 5.70 -0.54
CA HIS A 161 -4.03 5.67 -1.17
C HIS A 161 -3.54 7.07 -1.59
N GLU A 162 -4.43 7.99 -1.99
CA GLU A 162 -4.10 9.40 -2.23
C GLU A 162 -3.56 10.07 -0.97
N PHE A 163 -4.20 9.81 0.18
CA PHE A 163 -3.74 10.33 1.46
C PHE A 163 -2.36 9.76 1.82
N MET A 164 -2.18 8.44 1.66
CA MET A 164 -0.92 7.77 2.01
C MET A 164 0.26 8.26 1.20
N LEU A 165 0.11 8.45 -0.11
CA LEU A 165 1.18 9.01 -0.96
C LEU A 165 1.59 10.41 -0.48
N LYS A 166 0.62 11.31 -0.22
CA LYS A 166 0.89 12.63 0.32
C LYS A 166 1.51 12.58 1.72
N CYS A 167 1.11 11.61 2.54
CA CYS A 167 1.71 11.38 3.85
C CYS A 167 3.18 11.03 3.71
N PHE A 168 3.53 10.11 2.83
CA PHE A 168 4.93 9.70 2.62
C PHE A 168 5.80 10.80 2.02
N GLU A 169 5.26 11.63 1.15
CA GLU A 169 5.96 12.83 0.64
C GLU A 169 6.39 13.79 1.76
N ARG A 170 5.58 13.91 2.81
CA ARG A 170 5.92 14.72 3.99
C ARG A 170 6.97 14.09 4.90
N HIS A 171 7.28 12.79 4.70
CA HIS A 171 8.20 12.01 5.53
C HIS A 171 9.32 11.36 4.69
N PRO A 172 10.17 12.15 4.02
CA PRO A 172 11.17 11.65 3.05
C PRO A 172 12.29 10.81 3.67
N TYR A 173 12.35 10.74 5.01
CA TYR A 173 13.29 9.91 5.75
C TYR A 173 12.85 8.44 5.87
N MET A 174 11.68 8.08 5.41
CA MET A 174 11.25 6.68 5.37
C MET A 174 12.05 5.90 4.32
N TRP A 175 12.62 4.76 4.71
CA TRP A 175 13.42 3.95 3.81
C TRP A 175 12.59 3.22 2.75
N SER A 176 11.35 2.85 3.08
CA SER A 176 10.45 2.18 2.15
C SER A 176 8.98 2.25 2.56
N THR A 177 8.10 2.05 1.57
CA THR A 177 6.66 1.95 1.74
C THR A 177 6.11 0.87 0.81
N HIS A 178 5.45 -0.16 1.36
CA HIS A 178 4.94 -1.29 0.61
C HIS A 178 3.41 -1.37 0.69
N VAL A 179 2.77 -1.32 -0.46
CA VAL A 179 1.31 -1.48 -0.55
C VAL A 179 0.92 -2.92 -0.31
N TRP A 180 -0.03 -3.15 0.57
CA TRP A 180 -0.71 -4.42 0.69
C TRP A 180 -2.10 -4.31 0.02
N ASN A 181 -2.31 -4.80 -1.20
CA ASN A 181 -1.40 -5.66 -1.92
C ASN A 181 -1.53 -5.39 -3.43
N MET A 182 -0.69 -5.95 -4.27
CA MET A 182 -0.82 -5.81 -5.73
C MET A 182 -2.09 -6.49 -6.27
N PHE A 183 -2.44 -7.67 -5.74
CA PHE A 183 -3.57 -8.47 -6.20
C PHE A 183 -4.50 -8.84 -5.06
N ASP A 184 -5.80 -8.88 -5.33
CA ASP A 184 -6.72 -9.61 -4.45
C ASP A 184 -6.32 -11.09 -4.40
N PHE A 185 -6.49 -11.72 -3.24
CA PHE A 185 -6.07 -13.11 -3.05
C PHE A 185 -7.04 -13.90 -2.17
N ALA A 186 -6.96 -15.23 -2.25
CA ALA A 186 -7.75 -16.12 -1.42
C ALA A 186 -7.32 -16.04 0.06
N ALA A 187 -8.29 -15.92 0.94
CA ALA A 187 -8.11 -15.90 2.40
C ALA A 187 -9.33 -16.54 3.04
N ASP A 188 -9.33 -17.86 3.15
CA ASP A 188 -10.49 -18.71 3.47
C ASP A 188 -11.26 -18.29 4.72
N LYS A 189 -10.55 -17.87 5.76
CA LYS A 189 -11.13 -17.43 7.04
C LYS A 189 -11.72 -16.01 7.01
N ARG A 190 -11.49 -15.26 5.91
CA ARG A 190 -11.90 -13.87 5.81
C ARG A 190 -13.37 -13.76 5.47
N LYS A 191 -14.10 -12.92 6.23
CA LYS A 191 -15.55 -12.70 6.07
C LYS A 191 -15.90 -11.24 5.82
N GLU A 192 -14.91 -10.40 5.53
CA GLU A 192 -15.08 -8.96 5.33
C GLU A 192 -15.40 -8.65 3.85
N GLY A 193 -16.04 -7.50 3.63
CA GLY A 193 -16.13 -6.86 2.31
C GLY A 193 -17.06 -7.51 1.30
N GLY A 194 -18.01 -8.32 1.73
CA GLY A 194 -19.02 -8.84 0.81
C GLY A 194 -18.55 -9.98 -0.11
N THR A 195 -17.28 -10.38 -0.05
CA THR A 195 -16.76 -11.56 -0.75
C THR A 195 -16.07 -12.46 0.26
N GLN A 196 -16.80 -13.48 0.70
CA GLN A 196 -16.25 -14.46 1.65
C GLN A 196 -15.01 -15.16 1.06
N GLY A 197 -14.00 -15.39 1.91
CA GLY A 197 -12.80 -16.13 1.53
C GLY A 197 -11.84 -15.33 0.63
N ARG A 198 -11.94 -14.01 0.58
CA ARG A 198 -11.03 -13.14 -0.17
C ARG A 198 -10.56 -11.93 0.60
N ASN A 199 -9.30 -11.58 0.41
CA ASN A 199 -8.77 -10.27 0.73
C ASN A 199 -8.87 -9.38 -0.51
N THR A 200 -9.55 -8.24 -0.41
CA THR A 200 -9.81 -7.31 -1.53
C THR A 200 -9.00 -6.03 -1.45
N LYS A 201 -7.86 -6.04 -0.71
CA LYS A 201 -6.92 -4.92 -0.66
C LYS A 201 -6.07 -4.76 -1.91
N GLY A 202 -6.13 -5.73 -2.84
CA GLY A 202 -5.40 -5.66 -4.09
C GLY A 202 -5.68 -4.41 -4.90
N LEU A 203 -4.69 -3.91 -5.61
CA LEU A 203 -4.85 -2.87 -6.63
C LEU A 203 -5.44 -3.45 -7.92
N VAL A 204 -5.37 -4.78 -8.07
CA VAL A 204 -5.90 -5.55 -9.20
C VAL A 204 -6.74 -6.69 -8.64
N THR A 205 -7.83 -7.01 -9.31
CA THR A 205 -8.76 -8.08 -8.87
C THR A 205 -8.11 -9.46 -8.87
N TYR A 206 -8.73 -10.40 -8.14
CA TYR A 206 -8.28 -11.78 -7.97
C TYR A 206 -8.02 -12.49 -9.32
N ASP A 207 -8.90 -12.29 -10.29
CA ASP A 207 -8.82 -12.87 -11.64
C ASP A 207 -7.88 -12.10 -12.59
N ARG A 208 -7.21 -11.06 -12.09
CA ARG A 208 -6.28 -10.19 -12.83
C ARG A 208 -6.90 -9.36 -13.94
N LYS A 209 -8.22 -9.34 -14.07
CA LYS A 209 -8.92 -8.66 -15.18
C LYS A 209 -9.12 -7.17 -14.98
N ILE A 210 -9.36 -6.75 -13.74
CA ILE A 210 -9.66 -5.35 -13.44
C ILE A 210 -8.51 -4.73 -12.64
N LYS A 211 -7.90 -3.69 -13.20
CA LYS A 211 -7.07 -2.74 -12.48
C LYS A 211 -8.01 -1.73 -11.84
N LYS A 212 -7.98 -1.63 -10.50
CA LYS A 212 -8.80 -0.68 -9.74
C LYS A 212 -8.24 0.74 -9.89
N ASP A 213 -9.01 1.76 -9.52
CA ASP A 213 -8.56 3.15 -9.66
C ASP A 213 -7.26 3.44 -8.91
N ALA A 214 -7.07 2.87 -7.71
CA ALA A 214 -5.84 2.99 -6.96
C ALA A 214 -4.60 2.45 -7.70
N PHE A 215 -4.74 1.45 -8.59
CA PHE A 215 -3.63 1.03 -9.47
C PHE A 215 -3.16 2.17 -10.37
N TYR A 216 -4.10 2.93 -10.93
CA TYR A 216 -3.78 4.05 -11.82
C TYR A 216 -3.24 5.27 -11.09
N LEU A 217 -3.56 5.43 -9.79
CA LEU A 217 -2.92 6.40 -8.93
C LEU A 217 -1.42 6.11 -8.81
N TYR A 218 -1.03 4.89 -8.46
CA TYR A 218 0.37 4.50 -8.40
C TYR A 218 1.07 4.58 -9.76
N LYS A 219 0.35 4.22 -10.83
CA LYS A 219 0.87 4.43 -12.18
C LYS A 219 1.17 5.91 -12.45
N ALA A 220 0.27 6.82 -12.07
CA ALA A 220 0.48 8.26 -12.22
C ALA A 220 1.71 8.76 -11.44
N TYR A 221 1.96 8.16 -10.28
CA TYR A 221 3.06 8.54 -9.38
C TYR A 221 4.43 8.03 -9.83
N TRP A 222 4.47 6.83 -10.46
CA TRP A 222 5.73 6.12 -10.69
C TRP A 222 6.13 6.02 -12.17
N THR A 223 5.27 6.40 -13.12
CA THR A 223 5.63 6.37 -14.54
C THR A 223 5.93 7.76 -15.06
N GLU A 224 6.88 7.83 -16.00
CA GLU A 224 7.17 9.03 -16.77
C GLU A 224 6.39 9.08 -18.10
N LYS A 225 5.75 7.96 -18.47
CA LYS A 225 5.00 7.86 -19.74
C LYS A 225 3.67 8.57 -19.61
N PRO A 226 3.36 9.51 -20.52
CA PRO A 226 2.09 10.23 -20.50
C PRO A 226 0.87 9.29 -20.53
N PHE A 227 -0.08 9.52 -19.65
CA PHE A 227 -1.39 8.88 -19.71
C PHE A 227 -2.43 9.65 -18.92
N VAL A 228 -3.70 9.35 -19.18
CA VAL A 228 -4.86 9.79 -18.40
C VAL A 228 -5.75 8.60 -18.05
N HIS A 229 -6.33 8.62 -16.87
CA HIS A 229 -7.29 7.62 -16.39
C HIS A 229 -8.46 8.29 -15.69
N ILE A 230 -9.67 8.09 -16.21
CA ILE A 230 -10.90 8.54 -15.54
C ILE A 230 -11.21 7.56 -14.42
N CYS A 231 -11.28 8.06 -13.18
CA CYS A 231 -11.66 7.28 -12.01
C CYS A 231 -13.19 7.05 -11.97
N SER A 232 -13.58 6.05 -11.19
CA SER A 232 -15.00 5.70 -10.95
C SER A 232 -15.80 5.48 -12.24
N LYS A 233 -15.18 4.96 -13.30
CA LYS A 233 -15.88 4.63 -14.55
C LYS A 233 -16.97 3.57 -14.36
N ARG A 234 -16.80 2.70 -13.39
CA ARG A 234 -17.76 1.66 -13.03
C ARG A 234 -18.96 2.18 -12.24
N PHE A 235 -18.83 3.34 -11.61
CA PHE A 235 -19.92 4.05 -10.93
C PHE A 235 -20.82 4.78 -11.95
N GLN A 236 -21.57 4.00 -12.73
CA GLN A 236 -22.39 4.55 -13.81
C GLN A 236 -23.65 5.27 -13.32
N LYS A 237 -24.33 4.73 -12.31
CA LYS A 237 -25.55 5.31 -11.71
C LYS A 237 -25.19 6.16 -10.52
N ARG A 238 -24.94 7.44 -10.73
CA ARG A 238 -24.56 8.38 -9.68
C ARG A 238 -25.78 9.09 -9.10
N PRO A 239 -25.91 9.24 -7.78
CA PRO A 239 -26.99 9.97 -7.16
C PRO A 239 -26.79 11.48 -7.31
N GLY A 240 -27.94 12.23 -7.35
CA GLY A 240 -27.94 13.70 -7.39
C GLY A 240 -27.82 14.27 -8.78
N ASP A 241 -27.93 15.60 -8.85
CA ASP A 241 -27.97 16.38 -10.11
C ASP A 241 -26.57 16.77 -10.60
N THR A 242 -25.56 16.59 -9.77
CA THR A 242 -24.16 16.91 -10.08
C THR A 242 -23.21 15.84 -9.58
N THR A 243 -22.05 15.75 -10.23
CA THR A 243 -20.96 14.84 -9.81
C THR A 243 -19.61 15.50 -9.95
N THR A 244 -18.60 14.88 -9.37
CA THR A 244 -17.18 15.16 -9.61
C THR A 244 -16.58 14.05 -10.48
N ILE A 245 -15.87 14.43 -11.53
CA ILE A 245 -15.07 13.51 -12.34
C ILE A 245 -13.63 13.65 -11.90
N LYS A 246 -13.10 12.59 -11.29
CA LYS A 246 -11.69 12.49 -10.88
C LYS A 246 -10.88 11.84 -12.00
N VAL A 247 -9.69 12.34 -12.24
CA VAL A 247 -8.76 11.83 -13.26
C VAL A 247 -7.36 11.74 -12.69
N TYR A 248 -6.74 10.57 -12.79
CA TYR A 248 -5.31 10.42 -12.56
C TYR A 248 -4.56 10.54 -13.86
N ALA A 249 -3.48 11.29 -13.85
CA ALA A 249 -2.67 11.52 -15.04
C ALA A 249 -1.21 11.79 -14.68
N THR A 250 -0.33 11.61 -15.65
CA THR A 250 1.07 12.03 -15.59
C THR A 250 1.58 12.39 -16.98
N GLY A 251 2.66 13.18 -17.03
CA GLY A 251 3.31 13.55 -18.29
C GLY A 251 2.43 14.43 -19.18
N ILE A 252 1.43 15.12 -18.62
CA ILE A 252 0.57 16.07 -19.35
C ILE A 252 0.61 17.42 -18.66
N GLU A 253 0.47 18.49 -19.42
CA GLU A 253 0.45 19.87 -18.93
C GLU A 253 -0.96 20.37 -18.64
N LYS A 254 -1.92 19.81 -19.36
CA LYS A 254 -3.32 20.23 -19.32
C LYS A 254 -4.24 19.04 -19.53
N ALA A 255 -5.37 19.04 -18.85
CA ALA A 255 -6.47 18.10 -19.10
C ALA A 255 -7.77 18.86 -19.41
N GLU A 256 -8.50 18.40 -20.42
CA GLU A 256 -9.82 18.90 -20.77
C GLU A 256 -10.88 17.82 -20.55
N LEU A 257 -11.95 18.19 -19.85
CA LEU A 257 -13.13 17.36 -19.73
C LEU A 257 -14.13 17.74 -20.81
N TRP A 258 -14.55 16.75 -21.57
CA TRP A 258 -15.55 16.84 -22.60
C TRP A 258 -16.76 15.98 -22.23
N MET A 259 -17.96 16.50 -22.48
CA MET A 259 -19.21 15.80 -22.27
C MET A 259 -20.06 15.91 -23.56
N ASP A 260 -20.42 14.76 -24.10
CA ASP A 260 -21.22 14.66 -25.35
C ASP A 260 -20.61 15.46 -26.50
N GLY A 261 -19.31 15.41 -26.65
CA GLY A 261 -18.55 16.10 -27.70
C GLY A 261 -18.34 17.61 -27.48
N LYS A 262 -18.73 18.16 -26.33
CA LYS A 262 -18.50 19.57 -25.98
C LYS A 262 -17.52 19.68 -24.82
N ARG A 263 -16.54 20.62 -24.91
CA ARG A 263 -15.64 20.94 -23.82
C ARG A 263 -16.41 21.62 -22.69
N ILE A 264 -16.25 21.10 -21.49
CA ILE A 264 -16.92 21.59 -20.27
C ILE A 264 -15.97 22.33 -19.36
N GLN A 265 -14.81 21.76 -19.08
CA GLN A 265 -13.81 22.32 -18.16
C GLN A 265 -12.40 22.01 -18.64
N GLU A 266 -11.45 22.82 -18.19
CA GLU A 266 -10.02 22.66 -18.40
C GLU A 266 -9.28 22.87 -17.07
N GLN A 267 -8.24 22.08 -16.82
CA GLN A 267 -7.35 22.23 -15.67
C GLN A 267 -5.89 22.03 -16.08
N LYS A 268 -4.99 22.72 -15.40
CA LYS A 268 -3.55 22.64 -15.64
C LYS A 268 -2.86 21.82 -14.55
N MET A 269 -1.85 21.14 -14.94
CA MET A 269 -0.80 20.39 -14.28
C MET A 269 -1.06 19.94 -12.83
N THR A 270 -1.42 18.65 -12.67
CA THR A 270 -1.41 17.88 -11.43
C THR A 270 -1.51 16.39 -11.78
N TYR A 271 -1.14 15.50 -10.85
CA TYR A 271 -1.36 14.06 -11.03
C TYR A 271 -2.81 13.61 -10.75
N CYS A 272 -3.61 14.47 -10.12
CA CYS A 272 -5.00 14.20 -9.78
C CYS A 272 -5.85 15.43 -10.09
N PHE A 273 -6.66 15.35 -11.14
CA PHE A 273 -7.58 16.40 -11.56
C PHE A 273 -8.97 16.11 -11.01
N LEU A 274 -9.65 17.15 -10.50
CA LEU A 274 -11.03 17.09 -10.00
C LEU A 274 -11.89 18.07 -10.79
N PHE A 275 -12.70 17.56 -11.71
CA PHE A 275 -13.70 18.34 -12.43
C PHE A 275 -15.00 18.31 -11.64
N GLU A 276 -15.27 19.38 -10.91
CA GLU A 276 -16.40 19.48 -9.98
C GLU A 276 -17.64 20.12 -10.65
N GLY A 277 -18.82 19.85 -10.06
CA GLY A 277 -20.06 20.48 -10.46
C GLY A 277 -20.60 20.02 -11.84
N ILE A 278 -20.18 18.84 -12.30
CA ILE A 278 -20.63 18.31 -13.59
C ILE A 278 -22.08 17.89 -13.46
N LYS A 279 -22.97 18.56 -14.21
CA LYS A 279 -24.41 18.30 -14.20
C LYS A 279 -24.75 16.95 -14.85
N LEU A 280 -25.63 16.21 -14.19
CA LEU A 280 -26.14 14.92 -14.63
C LEU A 280 -27.64 15.06 -14.96
N THR A 281 -27.99 15.15 -16.24
CA THR A 281 -29.40 15.28 -16.69
C THR A 281 -29.91 14.01 -17.35
N GLN A 282 -28.99 13.18 -17.85
CA GLN A 282 -29.27 11.92 -18.58
C GLN A 282 -27.97 11.09 -18.64
N ASN A 283 -27.97 10.06 -19.47
CA ASN A 283 -26.71 9.35 -19.79
C ASN A 283 -25.81 10.26 -20.61
N HIS A 284 -24.59 10.49 -20.10
CA HIS A 284 -23.59 11.33 -20.76
C HIS A 284 -22.36 10.50 -21.13
N GLN A 285 -21.75 10.82 -22.25
CA GLN A 285 -20.44 10.33 -22.61
C GLN A 285 -19.38 11.31 -22.11
N ILE A 286 -18.51 10.85 -21.19
CA ILE A 286 -17.41 11.63 -20.66
C ILE A 286 -16.11 11.23 -21.37
N THR A 287 -15.39 12.22 -21.89
CA THR A 287 -14.06 12.05 -22.49
C THR A 287 -13.08 13.01 -21.84
N ILE A 288 -11.86 12.54 -21.60
CA ILE A 288 -10.75 13.37 -21.12
C ILE A 288 -9.67 13.38 -22.18
N TYR A 289 -9.24 14.57 -22.55
CA TYR A 289 -8.05 14.79 -23.37
C TYR A 289 -6.94 15.34 -22.48
N GLY A 290 -5.77 14.73 -22.56
CA GLY A 290 -4.54 15.23 -21.95
C GLY A 290 -3.59 15.75 -23.00
N TYR A 291 -2.97 16.88 -22.78
CA TYR A 291 -2.06 17.54 -23.72
C TYR A 291 -0.66 17.59 -23.16
N CYS A 292 0.32 17.29 -24.01
CA CYS A 292 1.76 17.37 -23.72
C CYS A 292 2.35 18.45 -24.64
N GLY A 293 2.68 19.63 -24.10
CA GLY A 293 3.12 20.77 -24.93
C GLY A 293 1.99 21.30 -25.80
N ASP A 294 2.35 21.79 -26.96
CA ASP A 294 1.41 22.39 -27.92
C ASP A 294 0.69 21.38 -28.82
N GLU A 295 0.88 20.05 -28.58
CA GLU A 295 0.23 18.96 -29.32
C GLU A 295 -0.98 18.37 -28.60
#